data_055f64d89dc2f467aae6d0e9d6a16d16
#
_entry.id   055f64d89dc2f467aae6d0e9d6a16d16
#
_cell.length_a   1.000
_cell.length_b   1.000
_cell.length_c   1.000
_cell.angle_alpha   90.00
_cell.angle_beta   90.00
_cell.angle_gamma   90.00
#
_symmetry.space_group_name_H-M   'P 1'
#
loop_
_entity.id
_entity.type
_entity.pdbx_description
1 polymer ?
#
loop_
_entity_poly.entity_id
_entity_poly.type
_entity_poly.pdbx_seq_one_letter_code
_entity_poly.pdbx_strand_id
1 'polypeptide(L)'
;MDLETLKRKMDEANYVYDETLITVLYVALKLNRPLLIEGAAGVGKTEIAKVMASALDRELVRLQCYEGLDESKSLYEWNYQKQLLSIQVNMNRTDTDELTRSLFSDEYLLERPLLKSIRSEKPVVLLIDEIDKSDEEFEAFLLELLSDMQVSIPEVGTVKATTIPFVVLTSNRARPISDALRRRCAYLYIEYPDMDKELAILRARLPHVDEQLAVQVVSAVQKFRSSEAILKKPSIAETLDWAQALDALGVRELTPEILRGTVGFVLKNNEDIDMLDEILGEECGEDCTGDHENCEHGHHHHHG
;
A
#
# COMPACT_ATOMS: atom_id res chain seq x y z
N MET A 1 -19.05 13.78 -10.55
CA MET A 1 -18.71 14.11 -9.15
C MET A 1 -17.90 15.39 -9.16
N ASP A 2 -18.18 16.32 -8.28
CA ASP A 2 -17.38 17.52 -8.03
C ASP A 2 -16.44 17.31 -6.85
N LEU A 3 -15.54 18.28 -6.60
CA LEU A 3 -14.52 18.20 -5.56
C LEU A 3 -15.12 18.11 -4.15
N GLU A 4 -16.17 18.88 -3.88
CA GLU A 4 -16.81 18.90 -2.55
C GLU A 4 -17.52 17.56 -2.26
N THR A 5 -18.12 16.94 -3.26
CA THR A 5 -18.68 15.61 -3.12
C THR A 5 -17.60 14.57 -2.85
N LEU A 6 -16.44 14.67 -3.52
CA LEU A 6 -15.32 13.78 -3.25
C LEU A 6 -14.81 13.93 -1.82
N LYS A 7 -14.57 15.17 -1.35
CA LYS A 7 -14.16 15.45 0.03
C LYS A 7 -15.12 14.83 1.04
N ARG A 8 -16.42 15.07 0.90
CA ARG A 8 -17.43 14.52 1.79
C ARG A 8 -17.39 12.99 1.82
N LYS A 9 -17.23 12.33 0.68
CA LYS A 9 -17.13 10.85 0.61
C LYS A 9 -15.85 10.31 1.23
N MET A 10 -14.74 11.03 1.14
CA MET A 10 -13.50 10.68 1.84
C MET A 10 -13.67 10.82 3.36
N ASP A 11 -14.36 11.87 3.82
CA ASP A 11 -14.69 12.06 5.25
C ASP A 11 -15.62 10.96 5.76
N GLU A 12 -16.65 10.59 5.00
CA GLU A 12 -17.55 9.47 5.31
C GLU A 12 -16.81 8.12 5.44
N ALA A 13 -15.70 7.96 4.68
CA ALA A 13 -14.82 6.80 4.77
C ALA A 13 -13.78 6.89 5.91
N ASN A 14 -13.83 7.92 6.73
CA ASN A 14 -12.84 8.22 7.78
C ASN A 14 -11.40 8.22 7.27
N TYR A 15 -11.19 8.72 6.04
CA TYR A 15 -9.87 8.83 5.46
C TYR A 15 -9.30 10.22 5.67
N VAL A 16 -8.13 10.29 6.32
CA VAL A 16 -7.42 11.55 6.59
C VAL A 16 -6.60 11.95 5.37
N TYR A 17 -6.91 13.11 4.80
CA TYR A 17 -6.25 13.64 3.61
C TYR A 17 -5.85 15.11 3.80
N ASP A 18 -4.94 15.58 2.97
CA ASP A 18 -4.60 16.99 2.81
C ASP A 18 -5.12 17.53 1.47
N GLU A 19 -5.09 18.84 1.30
CA GLU A 19 -5.59 19.51 0.09
C GLU A 19 -4.81 19.10 -1.17
N THR A 20 -3.54 18.78 -1.05
CA THR A 20 -2.73 18.32 -2.19
C THR A 20 -3.21 16.97 -2.67
N LEU A 21 -3.38 16.01 -1.76
CA LEU A 21 -3.84 14.67 -2.07
C LEU A 21 -5.21 14.69 -2.74
N ILE A 22 -6.19 15.37 -2.13
CA ILE A 22 -7.55 15.39 -2.67
C ILE A 22 -7.62 16.07 -4.03
N THR A 23 -6.82 17.12 -4.24
CA THR A 23 -6.75 17.83 -5.53
C THR A 23 -6.18 16.94 -6.62
N VAL A 24 -5.07 16.23 -6.34
CA VAL A 24 -4.46 15.30 -7.30
C VAL A 24 -5.41 14.17 -7.66
N LEU A 25 -6.08 13.57 -6.67
CA LEU A 25 -7.09 12.52 -6.88
C LEU A 25 -8.23 13.01 -7.78
N TYR A 26 -8.76 14.18 -7.47
CA TYR A 26 -9.85 14.75 -8.24
C TYR A 26 -9.48 15.05 -9.70
N VAL A 27 -8.30 15.67 -9.91
CA VAL A 27 -7.83 16.00 -11.27
C VAL A 27 -7.50 14.73 -12.06
N ALA A 28 -6.83 13.75 -11.44
CA ALA A 28 -6.55 12.46 -12.08
C ALA A 28 -7.85 11.77 -12.53
N LEU A 29 -8.86 11.75 -11.65
CA LEU A 29 -10.17 11.20 -11.96
C LEU A 29 -10.86 11.94 -13.11
N LYS A 30 -10.85 13.27 -13.10
CA LYS A 30 -11.49 14.11 -14.14
C LYS A 30 -10.84 13.97 -15.49
N LEU A 31 -9.53 13.82 -15.54
CA LEU A 31 -8.76 13.69 -16.76
C LEU A 31 -8.63 12.23 -17.24
N ASN A 32 -9.20 11.27 -16.51
CA ASN A 32 -9.00 9.83 -16.73
C ASN A 32 -7.51 9.46 -16.85
N ARG A 33 -6.67 10.11 -16.04
CA ARG A 33 -5.24 9.81 -15.98
C ARG A 33 -4.96 8.76 -14.92
N PRO A 34 -4.12 7.75 -15.22
CA PRO A 34 -3.59 6.87 -14.19
C PRO A 34 -2.88 7.69 -13.11
N LEU A 35 -3.00 7.27 -11.86
CA LEU A 35 -2.34 7.89 -10.71
C LEU A 35 -1.21 7.00 -10.23
N LEU A 36 0.04 7.48 -10.27
CA LEU A 36 1.19 6.81 -9.67
C LEU A 36 1.42 7.38 -8.26
N ILE A 37 1.34 6.52 -7.27
CA ILE A 37 1.57 6.85 -5.86
C ILE A 37 2.87 6.19 -5.42
N GLU A 38 3.85 6.99 -5.06
CA GLU A 38 5.12 6.53 -4.48
C GLU A 38 5.24 6.91 -3.02
N GLY A 39 6.03 6.19 -2.28
CA GLY A 39 6.32 6.44 -0.86
C GLY A 39 6.85 5.18 -0.18
N ALA A 40 7.27 5.30 1.06
CA ALA A 40 7.75 4.17 1.85
C ALA A 40 6.67 3.07 1.99
N ALA A 41 7.11 1.85 2.32
CA ALA A 41 6.16 0.77 2.62
C ALA A 41 5.29 1.15 3.83
N GLY A 42 4.02 0.80 3.79
CA GLY A 42 3.10 0.99 4.91
C GLY A 42 2.61 2.42 5.19
N VAL A 43 2.87 3.39 4.30
CA VAL A 43 2.33 4.77 4.44
C VAL A 43 0.87 4.92 3.98
N GLY A 44 0.23 3.83 3.56
CA GLY A 44 -1.20 3.84 3.19
C GLY A 44 -1.50 4.04 1.70
N LYS A 45 -0.53 3.83 0.79
CA LYS A 45 -0.74 3.98 -0.67
C LYS A 45 -1.90 3.13 -1.21
N THR A 46 -1.94 1.86 -0.87
CA THR A 46 -2.98 0.92 -1.27
C THR A 46 -4.36 1.30 -0.73
N GLU A 47 -4.41 1.93 0.44
CA GLU A 47 -5.65 2.37 1.07
C GLU A 47 -6.36 3.44 0.26
N ILE A 48 -5.62 4.30 -0.43
CA ILE A 48 -6.20 5.33 -1.31
C ILE A 48 -7.08 4.70 -2.40
N ALA A 49 -6.62 3.61 -3.02
CA ALA A 49 -7.41 2.92 -4.05
C ALA A 49 -8.70 2.32 -3.48
N LYS A 50 -8.66 1.77 -2.27
CA LYS A 50 -9.84 1.22 -1.58
C LYS A 50 -10.84 2.31 -1.26
N VAL A 51 -10.36 3.43 -0.69
CA VAL A 51 -11.21 4.57 -0.36
C VAL A 51 -11.81 5.20 -1.61
N MET A 52 -11.04 5.32 -2.69
CA MET A 52 -11.55 5.79 -3.99
C MET A 52 -12.61 4.86 -4.56
N ALA A 53 -12.44 3.55 -4.46
CA ALA A 53 -13.45 2.58 -4.90
C ALA A 53 -14.76 2.76 -4.13
N SER A 54 -14.69 2.91 -2.82
CA SER A 54 -15.84 3.21 -1.96
C SER A 54 -16.47 4.56 -2.29
N ALA A 55 -15.67 5.63 -2.41
CA ALA A 55 -16.15 6.97 -2.71
C ALA A 55 -16.84 7.08 -4.08
N LEU A 56 -16.37 6.31 -5.05
CA LEU A 56 -16.92 6.26 -6.40
C LEU A 56 -18.07 5.26 -6.57
N ASP A 57 -18.34 4.44 -5.55
CA ASP A 57 -19.26 3.29 -5.63
C ASP A 57 -18.88 2.36 -6.80
N ARG A 58 -17.58 2.00 -6.86
CA ARG A 58 -17.00 1.16 -7.90
C ARG A 58 -16.36 -0.08 -7.30
N GLU A 59 -16.39 -1.18 -8.06
CA GLU A 59 -15.63 -2.38 -7.71
C GLU A 59 -14.12 -2.06 -7.72
N LEU A 60 -13.41 -2.56 -6.70
CA LEU A 60 -11.93 -2.56 -6.68
C LEU A 60 -11.41 -3.83 -7.33
N VAL A 61 -10.71 -3.68 -8.45
CA VAL A 61 -9.97 -4.76 -9.09
C VAL A 61 -8.48 -4.58 -8.78
N ARG A 62 -7.86 -5.56 -8.13
CA ARG A 62 -6.46 -5.49 -7.69
C ARG A 62 -5.58 -6.45 -8.48
N LEU A 63 -4.48 -5.92 -9.01
CA LEU A 63 -3.34 -6.67 -9.53
C LEU A 63 -2.13 -6.44 -8.61
N GLN A 64 -1.72 -7.46 -7.88
CA GLN A 64 -0.48 -7.43 -7.10
C GLN A 64 0.70 -7.77 -8.02
N CYS A 65 1.66 -6.86 -8.15
CA CYS A 65 2.87 -7.12 -8.93
C CYS A 65 3.88 -7.96 -8.12
N TYR A 66 4.61 -8.80 -8.82
CA TYR A 66 5.68 -9.63 -8.30
C TYR A 66 6.69 -9.90 -9.40
N GLU A 67 7.87 -10.37 -9.03
CA GLU A 67 8.93 -10.71 -9.98
C GLU A 67 8.49 -11.84 -10.93
N GLY A 68 8.63 -11.61 -12.24
CA GLY A 68 8.16 -12.54 -13.27
C GLY A 68 6.66 -12.50 -13.55
N LEU A 69 5.97 -11.43 -13.14
CA LEU A 69 4.62 -11.14 -13.63
C LEU A 69 4.71 -10.74 -15.10
N ASP A 70 3.94 -11.41 -15.91
CA ASP A 70 3.87 -11.19 -17.36
C ASP A 70 2.43 -10.89 -17.82
N GLU A 71 2.29 -10.61 -19.10
CA GLU A 71 1.00 -10.36 -19.74
C GLU A 71 0.02 -11.53 -19.52
N SER A 72 0.47 -12.78 -19.67
CA SER A 72 -0.38 -13.95 -19.56
C SER A 72 -0.96 -14.14 -18.15
N LYS A 73 -0.19 -13.79 -17.11
CA LYS A 73 -0.64 -13.90 -15.71
C LYS A 73 -1.51 -12.74 -15.25
N SER A 74 -1.35 -11.59 -15.90
CA SER A 74 -2.07 -10.36 -15.52
C SER A 74 -3.33 -10.11 -16.32
N LEU A 75 -3.40 -10.62 -17.56
CA LEU A 75 -4.45 -10.34 -18.51
C LEU A 75 -5.48 -11.46 -18.56
N TYR A 76 -5.09 -12.68 -18.97
CA TYR A 76 -5.98 -13.82 -19.07
C TYR A 76 -5.22 -15.14 -19.00
N GLU A 77 -5.97 -16.21 -18.79
CA GLU A 77 -5.49 -17.59 -18.84
C GLU A 77 -6.56 -18.46 -19.47
N TRP A 78 -6.14 -19.46 -20.25
CA TRP A 78 -7.07 -20.45 -20.78
C TRP A 78 -7.38 -21.53 -19.75
N ASN A 79 -8.65 -21.87 -19.58
CA ASN A 79 -9.10 -22.96 -18.71
C ASN A 79 -8.83 -24.31 -19.40
N TYR A 80 -7.56 -24.74 -19.38
CA TYR A 80 -7.14 -25.97 -20.01
C TYR A 80 -7.86 -27.22 -19.49
N GLN A 81 -8.23 -27.26 -18.24
CA GLN A 81 -8.99 -28.37 -17.66
C GLN A 81 -10.37 -28.47 -18.30
N LYS A 82 -11.07 -27.36 -18.45
CA LYS A 82 -12.39 -27.31 -19.09
C LYS A 82 -12.26 -27.66 -20.60
N GLN A 83 -11.21 -27.17 -21.26
CA GLN A 83 -10.92 -27.50 -22.64
C GLN A 83 -10.69 -29.00 -22.81
N LEU A 84 -9.88 -29.65 -21.98
CA LEU A 84 -9.62 -31.08 -22.02
C LEU A 84 -10.90 -31.93 -21.82
N LEU A 85 -11.73 -31.52 -20.84
CA LEU A 85 -13.03 -32.19 -20.64
C LEU A 85 -13.94 -32.01 -21.83
N SER A 86 -13.97 -30.86 -22.46
CA SER A 86 -14.76 -30.63 -23.68
C SER A 86 -14.27 -31.48 -24.85
N ILE A 87 -12.97 -31.61 -25.03
CA ILE A 87 -12.38 -32.49 -26.04
C ILE A 87 -12.80 -33.96 -25.80
N GLN A 88 -12.70 -34.44 -24.56
CA GLN A 88 -13.07 -35.82 -24.22
C GLN A 88 -14.55 -36.12 -24.49
N VAL A 89 -15.43 -35.19 -24.14
CA VAL A 89 -16.88 -35.32 -24.37
C VAL A 89 -17.22 -35.27 -25.85
N ASN A 90 -16.48 -34.54 -26.66
CA ASN A 90 -16.74 -34.33 -28.08
C ASN A 90 -15.86 -35.19 -29.01
N MET A 91 -15.16 -36.20 -28.50
CA MET A 91 -14.28 -37.06 -29.27
C MET A 91 -14.93 -37.74 -30.50
N ASN A 92 -16.26 -37.84 -30.49
CA ASN A 92 -17.02 -38.46 -31.59
C ASN A 92 -17.52 -37.47 -32.65
N ARG A 93 -17.19 -36.16 -32.51
CA ARG A 93 -17.55 -35.16 -33.51
C ARG A 93 -16.52 -35.13 -34.63
N THR A 94 -17.01 -35.12 -35.87
CA THR A 94 -16.17 -35.18 -37.10
C THR A 94 -15.62 -33.80 -37.52
N ASP A 95 -16.10 -32.68 -36.95
CA ASP A 95 -15.64 -31.36 -37.31
C ASP A 95 -14.63 -30.82 -36.28
N THR A 96 -13.33 -31.04 -36.61
CA THR A 96 -12.21 -30.63 -35.78
C THR A 96 -11.98 -29.13 -35.80
N ASP A 97 -12.36 -28.41 -36.86
CA ASP A 97 -12.14 -26.98 -37.00
C ASP A 97 -13.15 -26.21 -36.16
N GLU A 98 -14.41 -26.65 -36.12
CA GLU A 98 -15.44 -26.05 -35.25
C GLU A 98 -15.13 -26.29 -33.78
N LEU A 99 -14.65 -27.51 -33.43
CA LEU A 99 -14.24 -27.82 -32.07
C LEU A 99 -13.05 -26.93 -31.63
N THR A 100 -12.05 -26.78 -32.47
CA THR A 100 -10.87 -25.97 -32.17
C THR A 100 -11.25 -24.51 -31.94
N ARG A 101 -12.09 -23.93 -32.79
CA ARG A 101 -12.60 -22.55 -32.58
C ARG A 101 -13.39 -22.40 -31.31
N SER A 102 -14.20 -23.42 -30.96
CA SER A 102 -15.00 -23.35 -29.74
C SER A 102 -14.14 -23.41 -28.47
N LEU A 103 -13.00 -24.11 -28.47
CA LEU A 103 -12.10 -24.24 -27.33
C LEU A 103 -11.39 -22.91 -26.96
N PHE A 104 -11.24 -22.02 -27.94
CA PHE A 104 -10.64 -20.69 -27.74
C PHE A 104 -11.71 -19.57 -27.72
N SER A 105 -12.93 -19.90 -27.31
CA SER A 105 -14.00 -18.94 -27.09
C SER A 105 -13.97 -18.36 -25.66
N ASP A 106 -14.74 -17.29 -25.44
CA ASP A 106 -14.88 -16.64 -24.14
C ASP A 106 -15.29 -17.61 -23.01
N GLU A 107 -15.93 -18.72 -23.34
CA GLU A 107 -16.35 -19.74 -22.37
C GLU A 107 -15.19 -20.40 -21.63
N TYR A 108 -14.01 -20.45 -22.26
CA TYR A 108 -12.78 -21.05 -21.70
C TYR A 108 -11.76 -20.02 -21.27
N LEU A 109 -12.06 -18.73 -21.41
CA LEU A 109 -11.19 -17.64 -21.03
C LEU A 109 -11.38 -17.30 -19.54
N LEU A 110 -10.31 -17.42 -18.77
CA LEU A 110 -10.26 -16.97 -17.38
C LEU A 110 -9.72 -15.54 -17.35
N GLU A 111 -10.58 -14.60 -17.02
CA GLU A 111 -10.21 -13.20 -16.90
C GLU A 111 -9.33 -12.97 -15.68
N ARG A 112 -8.17 -12.37 -15.91
CA ARG A 112 -7.29 -11.85 -14.88
C ARG A 112 -7.60 -10.36 -14.64
N PRO A 113 -7.03 -9.71 -13.60
CA PRO A 113 -7.44 -8.36 -13.21
C PRO A 113 -7.46 -7.31 -14.31
N LEU A 114 -6.47 -7.33 -15.23
CA LEU A 114 -6.42 -6.35 -16.32
C LEU A 114 -7.57 -6.54 -17.32
N LEU A 115 -7.82 -7.75 -17.77
CA LEU A 115 -8.91 -8.02 -18.71
C LEU A 115 -10.27 -7.77 -18.05
N LYS A 116 -10.44 -8.18 -16.79
CA LYS A 116 -11.64 -7.91 -16.02
C LYS A 116 -11.95 -6.42 -15.97
N SER A 117 -10.94 -5.58 -15.71
CA SER A 117 -11.13 -4.13 -15.62
C SER A 117 -11.51 -3.48 -16.97
N ILE A 118 -11.00 -4.01 -18.09
CA ILE A 118 -11.32 -3.53 -19.45
C ILE A 118 -12.72 -3.99 -19.90
N ARG A 119 -13.10 -5.22 -19.61
CA ARG A 119 -14.40 -5.79 -20.00
C ARG A 119 -15.57 -5.35 -19.12
N SER A 120 -15.29 -4.74 -17.96
CA SER A 120 -16.34 -4.35 -17.04
C SER A 120 -17.34 -3.37 -17.67
N GLU A 121 -18.62 -3.70 -17.60
CA GLU A 121 -19.71 -2.83 -18.07
C GLU A 121 -19.85 -1.56 -17.23
N LYS A 122 -19.44 -1.63 -15.97
CA LYS A 122 -19.39 -0.49 -15.04
C LYS A 122 -17.96 -0.08 -14.81
N PRO A 123 -17.69 1.23 -14.69
CA PRO A 123 -16.33 1.68 -14.40
C PRO A 123 -15.84 1.14 -13.04
N VAL A 124 -14.64 0.58 -13.02
CA VAL A 124 -13.99 0.03 -11.82
C VAL A 124 -12.85 0.94 -11.36
N VAL A 125 -12.32 0.69 -10.17
CA VAL A 125 -11.02 1.16 -9.74
C VAL A 125 -10.02 0.00 -9.94
N LEU A 126 -9.03 0.20 -10.80
CA LEU A 126 -7.95 -0.76 -11.04
C LEU A 126 -6.74 -0.37 -10.21
N LEU A 127 -6.40 -1.18 -9.23
CA LEU A 127 -5.19 -1.03 -8.42
C LEU A 127 -4.10 -1.96 -8.95
N ILE A 128 -3.01 -1.37 -9.46
CA ILE A 128 -1.78 -2.07 -9.82
C ILE A 128 -0.78 -1.83 -8.70
N ASP A 129 -0.69 -2.80 -7.79
CA ASP A 129 0.00 -2.65 -6.51
C ASP A 129 1.45 -3.12 -6.61
N GLU A 130 2.38 -2.32 -6.07
CA GLU A 130 3.82 -2.57 -6.05
C GLU A 130 4.44 -2.80 -7.45
N ILE A 131 4.16 -1.88 -8.38
CA ILE A 131 4.65 -1.95 -9.78
C ILE A 131 6.18 -2.04 -9.85
N ASP A 132 6.89 -1.52 -8.88
CA ASP A 132 8.35 -1.59 -8.76
C ASP A 132 8.89 -3.01 -8.51
N LYS A 133 8.03 -4.01 -8.28
CA LYS A 133 8.40 -5.43 -8.24
C LYS A 133 8.30 -6.14 -9.58
N SER A 134 7.66 -5.55 -10.59
CA SER A 134 7.64 -6.08 -11.94
C SER A 134 8.87 -5.66 -12.73
N ASP A 135 9.07 -6.23 -13.91
CA ASP A 135 10.15 -5.87 -14.82
C ASP A 135 9.77 -4.76 -15.81
N GLU A 136 10.73 -4.31 -16.62
CA GLU A 136 10.52 -3.26 -17.62
C GLU A 136 9.62 -3.73 -18.79
N GLU A 137 9.59 -5.03 -19.09
CA GLU A 137 8.75 -5.58 -20.15
C GLU A 137 7.27 -5.45 -19.75
N PHE A 138 6.97 -5.75 -18.50
CA PHE A 138 5.62 -5.57 -17.97
C PHE A 138 5.20 -4.09 -17.92
N GLU A 139 6.12 -3.17 -17.58
CA GLU A 139 5.83 -1.73 -17.66
C GLU A 139 5.53 -1.27 -19.11
N ALA A 140 6.27 -1.77 -20.08
CA ALA A 140 6.02 -1.47 -21.48
C ALA A 140 4.64 -1.99 -21.94
N PHE A 141 4.26 -3.19 -21.53
CA PHE A 141 2.94 -3.74 -21.77
C PHE A 141 1.84 -2.89 -21.12
N LEU A 142 1.99 -2.50 -19.85
CA LEU A 142 1.05 -1.62 -19.18
C LEU A 142 0.93 -0.26 -19.87
N LEU A 143 2.05 0.29 -20.35
CA LEU A 143 2.06 1.56 -21.04
C LEU A 143 1.21 1.51 -22.32
N GLU A 144 1.29 0.43 -23.09
CA GLU A 144 0.46 0.21 -24.27
C GLU A 144 -1.02 0.08 -23.90
N LEU A 145 -1.33 -0.78 -22.93
CA LEU A 145 -2.68 -1.00 -22.46
C LEU A 145 -3.34 0.27 -21.92
N LEU A 146 -2.63 1.03 -21.08
CA LEU A 146 -3.16 2.25 -20.47
C LEU A 146 -3.28 3.41 -21.48
N SER A 147 -2.58 3.35 -22.60
CA SER A 147 -2.66 4.38 -23.65
C SER A 147 -3.96 4.32 -24.41
N ASP A 148 -4.32 3.14 -24.86
CA ASP A 148 -5.42 2.92 -25.79
C ASP A 148 -6.63 2.27 -25.08
N MET A 149 -6.49 1.88 -23.81
CA MET A 149 -7.48 1.12 -23.03
C MET A 149 -8.01 -0.07 -23.84
N GLN A 150 -7.09 -0.76 -24.49
CA GLN A 150 -7.37 -1.97 -25.28
C GLN A 150 -6.25 -2.97 -25.17
N VAL A 151 -6.55 -4.20 -25.54
CA VAL A 151 -5.61 -5.31 -25.58
C VAL A 151 -5.96 -6.25 -26.73
N SER A 152 -4.95 -6.83 -27.36
CA SER A 152 -5.13 -7.84 -28.40
C SER A 152 -4.87 -9.22 -27.84
N ILE A 153 -5.87 -10.09 -27.89
CA ILE A 153 -5.78 -11.49 -27.49
C ILE A 153 -5.76 -12.30 -28.80
N PRO A 154 -4.72 -13.10 -29.08
CA PRO A 154 -4.50 -13.72 -30.38
C PRO A 154 -5.71 -14.42 -30.97
N GLU A 155 -6.44 -15.21 -30.18
CA GLU A 155 -7.57 -16.01 -30.64
C GLU A 155 -8.93 -15.30 -30.55
N VAL A 156 -9.02 -14.22 -29.75
CA VAL A 156 -10.26 -13.47 -29.49
C VAL A 156 -10.30 -12.18 -30.32
N GLY A 157 -9.15 -11.60 -30.62
CA GLY A 157 -9.02 -10.31 -31.28
C GLY A 157 -8.81 -9.14 -30.31
N THR A 158 -9.04 -7.93 -30.78
CA THR A 158 -8.85 -6.72 -29.97
C THR A 158 -10.05 -6.46 -29.07
N VAL A 159 -9.79 -6.45 -27.78
CA VAL A 159 -10.75 -6.10 -26.73
C VAL A 159 -10.51 -4.64 -26.32
N LYS A 160 -11.49 -3.79 -26.51
CA LYS A 160 -11.46 -2.38 -26.07
C LYS A 160 -12.23 -2.22 -24.77
N ALA A 161 -11.79 -1.26 -23.96
CA ALA A 161 -12.49 -0.95 -22.71
C ALA A 161 -13.92 -0.47 -22.99
N THR A 162 -14.89 -1.09 -22.35
CA THR A 162 -16.29 -0.69 -22.40
C THR A 162 -16.50 0.58 -21.56
N THR A 163 -15.83 0.64 -20.41
CA THR A 163 -15.77 1.79 -19.53
C THR A 163 -14.33 2.05 -19.13
N ILE A 164 -13.96 3.33 -18.91
CA ILE A 164 -12.58 3.67 -18.51
C ILE A 164 -12.42 3.45 -17.00
N PRO A 165 -11.54 2.55 -16.55
CA PRO A 165 -11.25 2.36 -15.14
C PRO A 165 -10.49 3.57 -14.58
N PHE A 166 -10.69 3.86 -13.29
CA PHE A 166 -9.76 4.73 -12.57
C PHE A 166 -8.56 3.91 -12.12
N VAL A 167 -7.40 4.17 -12.70
CA VAL A 167 -6.20 3.37 -12.49
C VAL A 167 -5.31 4.01 -11.43
N VAL A 168 -4.94 3.23 -10.42
CA VAL A 168 -3.99 3.60 -9.37
C VAL A 168 -2.82 2.62 -9.41
N LEU A 169 -1.61 3.15 -9.56
CA LEU A 169 -0.36 2.39 -9.46
C LEU A 169 0.32 2.76 -8.14
N THR A 170 0.85 1.79 -7.42
CA THR A 170 1.65 2.04 -6.22
C THR A 170 3.08 1.56 -6.40
N SER A 171 4.03 2.25 -5.76
CA SER A 171 5.45 1.89 -5.77
C SER A 171 6.09 2.19 -4.41
N ASN A 172 6.90 1.25 -3.91
CA ASN A 172 7.76 1.44 -2.74
C ASN A 172 9.15 1.95 -3.12
N ARG A 173 9.38 2.24 -4.40
CA ARG A 173 10.66 2.70 -4.96
C ARG A 173 11.81 1.68 -4.81
N ALA A 174 11.49 0.38 -4.80
CA ALA A 174 12.53 -0.67 -4.80
C ALA A 174 13.39 -0.60 -6.08
N ARG A 175 12.79 -0.20 -7.20
CA ARG A 175 13.47 0.23 -8.43
C ARG A 175 12.80 1.46 -9.03
N PRO A 176 13.50 2.24 -9.87
CA PRO A 176 12.89 3.35 -10.57
C PRO A 176 11.84 2.85 -11.58
N ILE A 177 10.74 3.55 -11.66
CA ILE A 177 9.71 3.37 -12.71
C ILE A 177 10.17 4.09 -13.97
N SER A 178 9.90 3.50 -15.13
CA SER A 178 10.28 4.11 -16.43
C SER A 178 9.71 5.51 -16.63
N ASP A 179 10.48 6.38 -17.22
CA ASP A 179 10.04 7.75 -17.54
C ASP A 179 8.80 7.77 -18.45
N ALA A 180 8.66 6.80 -19.32
CA ALA A 180 7.52 6.67 -20.21
C ALA A 180 6.22 6.46 -19.43
N LEU A 181 6.22 5.57 -18.44
CA LEU A 181 5.06 5.32 -17.59
C LEU A 181 4.79 6.51 -16.65
N ARG A 182 5.84 7.08 -16.04
CA ARG A 182 5.71 8.28 -15.19
C ARG A 182 5.03 9.44 -15.90
N ARG A 183 5.41 9.75 -17.13
CA ARG A 183 4.86 10.87 -17.92
C ARG A 183 3.37 10.70 -18.24
N ARG A 184 2.87 9.49 -18.27
CA ARG A 184 1.44 9.20 -18.48
C ARG A 184 0.58 9.32 -17.25
N CYS A 185 1.19 9.21 -16.07
CA CYS A 185 0.49 9.27 -14.80
C CYS A 185 0.41 10.68 -14.24
N ALA A 186 -0.63 10.96 -13.47
CA ALA A 186 -0.55 11.94 -12.41
C ALA A 186 0.34 11.36 -11.30
N TYR A 187 1.11 12.18 -10.63
CA TYR A 187 2.09 11.74 -9.64
C TYR A 187 1.74 12.25 -8.25
N LEU A 188 1.84 11.37 -7.27
CA LEU A 188 1.67 11.69 -5.86
C LEU A 188 2.76 10.98 -5.05
N TYR A 189 3.50 11.74 -4.25
CA TYR A 189 4.41 11.17 -3.26
C TYR A 189 3.81 11.27 -1.87
N ILE A 190 3.80 10.17 -1.13
CA ILE A 190 3.30 10.10 0.24
C ILE A 190 4.47 9.87 1.18
N GLU A 191 4.70 10.85 2.02
CA GLU A 191 5.65 10.78 3.12
C GLU A 191 5.05 10.08 4.34
N TYR A 192 5.89 9.72 5.31
CA TYR A 192 5.39 9.39 6.63
C TYR A 192 4.61 10.59 7.18
N PRO A 193 3.48 10.36 7.84
CA PRO A 193 2.71 11.43 8.43
C PRO A 193 3.51 12.12 9.54
N ASP A 194 3.32 13.40 9.70
CA ASP A 194 3.70 14.11 10.91
C ASP A 194 2.84 13.68 12.11
N MET A 195 3.17 14.18 13.29
CA MET A 195 2.50 13.79 14.53
C MET A 195 0.99 14.08 14.48
N ASP A 196 0.59 15.24 13.98
CA ASP A 196 -0.81 15.66 13.95
C ASP A 196 -1.64 14.79 13.00
N LYS A 197 -1.11 14.51 11.82
CA LYS A 197 -1.75 13.66 10.81
C LYS A 197 -1.83 12.21 11.29
N GLU A 198 -0.78 11.68 11.91
CA GLU A 198 -0.77 10.31 12.42
C GLU A 198 -1.75 10.14 13.58
N LEU A 199 -1.82 11.12 14.48
CA LEU A 199 -2.79 11.14 15.56
C LEU A 199 -4.23 11.22 15.03
N ALA A 200 -4.47 12.03 14.00
CA ALA A 200 -5.78 12.09 13.33
C ALA A 200 -6.15 10.74 12.69
N ILE A 201 -5.19 10.04 12.05
CA ILE A 201 -5.40 8.70 11.49
C ILE A 201 -5.73 7.71 12.59
N LEU A 202 -4.99 7.72 13.70
CA LEU A 202 -5.21 6.81 14.82
C LEU A 202 -6.61 7.02 15.42
N ARG A 203 -7.02 8.26 15.67
CA ARG A 203 -8.37 8.60 16.15
C ARG A 203 -9.47 8.14 15.20
N ALA A 204 -9.29 8.31 13.90
CA ALA A 204 -10.25 7.91 12.89
C ALA A 204 -10.41 6.38 12.80
N ARG A 205 -9.31 5.65 12.95
CA ARG A 205 -9.27 4.18 12.81
C ARG A 205 -9.56 3.44 14.11
N LEU A 206 -9.14 4.00 15.25
CA LEU A 206 -9.25 3.38 16.57
C LEU A 206 -9.89 4.35 17.57
N PRO A 207 -11.17 4.74 17.38
CA PRO A 207 -11.82 5.77 18.19
C PRO A 207 -12.03 5.35 19.67
N HIS A 208 -11.80 4.09 20.00
CA HIS A 208 -11.93 3.55 21.36
C HIS A 208 -10.61 3.62 22.16
N VAL A 209 -9.48 3.87 21.52
CA VAL A 209 -8.19 4.02 22.20
C VAL A 209 -8.17 5.31 23.01
N ASP A 210 -7.68 5.22 24.24
CA ASP A 210 -7.53 6.37 25.12
C ASP A 210 -6.66 7.47 24.48
N GLU A 211 -7.09 8.73 24.60
CA GLU A 211 -6.42 9.86 23.95
C GLU A 211 -4.97 10.04 24.45
N GLN A 212 -4.73 9.86 25.73
CA GLN A 212 -3.40 10.00 26.31
C GLN A 212 -2.47 8.89 25.79
N LEU A 213 -2.96 7.66 25.72
CA LEU A 213 -2.22 6.55 25.15
C LEU A 213 -1.93 6.78 23.67
N ALA A 214 -2.91 7.28 22.90
CA ALA A 214 -2.74 7.59 21.48
C ALA A 214 -1.59 8.58 21.25
N VAL A 215 -1.55 9.65 22.02
CA VAL A 215 -0.48 10.67 21.95
C VAL A 215 0.88 10.06 22.29
N GLN A 216 0.97 9.23 23.33
CA GLN A 216 2.21 8.59 23.74
C GLN A 216 2.73 7.60 22.67
N VAL A 217 1.85 6.81 22.08
CA VAL A 217 2.19 5.87 21.00
C VAL A 217 2.72 6.61 19.78
N VAL A 218 1.99 7.63 19.31
CA VAL A 218 2.42 8.41 18.14
C VAL A 218 3.73 9.14 18.43
N SER A 219 3.90 9.72 19.61
CA SER A 219 5.15 10.39 20.01
C SER A 219 6.34 9.41 19.97
N ALA A 220 6.19 8.20 20.52
CA ALA A 220 7.24 7.19 20.48
C ALA A 220 7.58 6.77 19.04
N VAL A 221 6.57 6.55 18.20
CA VAL A 221 6.79 6.18 16.78
C VAL A 221 7.49 7.31 16.01
N GLN A 222 7.12 8.58 16.25
CA GLN A 222 7.80 9.72 15.61
C GLN A 222 9.28 9.79 16.02
N LYS A 223 9.61 9.50 17.29
CA LYS A 223 11.00 9.39 17.74
C LYS A 223 11.75 8.27 17.03
N PHE A 224 11.15 7.08 16.90
CA PHE A 224 11.76 5.97 16.16
C PHE A 224 12.01 6.32 14.69
N ARG A 225 11.11 7.06 14.05
CA ARG A 225 11.29 7.52 12.67
C ARG A 225 12.36 8.56 12.51
N SER A 226 12.53 9.46 13.47
CA SER A 226 13.56 10.51 13.44
C SER A 226 14.95 10.02 13.79
N SER A 227 15.07 8.92 14.56
CA SER A 227 16.36 8.37 14.96
C SER A 227 17.10 7.73 13.78
N GLU A 228 18.33 8.14 13.52
CA GLU A 228 19.19 7.53 12.48
C GLU A 228 19.60 6.09 12.82
N ALA A 229 19.55 5.72 14.11
CA ALA A 229 19.88 4.38 14.58
C ALA A 229 18.85 3.32 14.13
N ILE A 230 17.60 3.70 13.87
CA ILE A 230 16.58 2.78 13.40
C ILE A 230 16.68 2.60 11.89
N LEU A 231 17.03 1.41 11.46
CA LEU A 231 17.20 1.05 10.05
C LEU A 231 15.88 0.96 9.32
N LYS A 232 14.89 0.29 9.94
CA LYS A 232 13.56 0.12 9.36
C LYS A 232 12.55 0.99 10.09
N LYS A 233 12.26 2.14 9.50
CA LYS A 233 11.27 3.07 10.07
C LYS A 233 9.88 2.43 10.16
N PRO A 234 9.20 2.54 11.32
CA PRO A 234 7.87 1.99 11.48
C PRO A 234 6.84 2.70 10.58
N SER A 235 5.92 1.91 10.04
CA SER A 235 4.82 2.37 9.19
C SER A 235 3.61 2.79 10.02
N ILE A 236 2.61 3.41 9.36
CA ILE A 236 1.32 3.73 9.99
C ILE A 236 0.60 2.45 10.44
N ALA A 237 0.68 1.37 9.64
CA ALA A 237 0.05 0.10 10.00
C ALA A 237 0.60 -0.43 11.32
N GLU A 238 1.93 -0.38 11.51
CA GLU A 238 2.58 -0.81 12.75
C GLU A 238 2.21 0.10 13.93
N THR A 239 2.02 1.39 13.71
CA THR A 239 1.51 2.31 14.75
C THR A 239 0.10 1.93 15.21
N LEU A 240 -0.80 1.65 14.25
CA LEU A 240 -2.18 1.22 14.55
C LEU A 240 -2.20 -0.13 15.26
N ASP A 241 -1.42 -1.10 14.78
CA ASP A 241 -1.33 -2.43 15.39
C ASP A 241 -0.82 -2.35 16.82
N TRP A 242 0.17 -1.50 17.09
CA TRP A 242 0.70 -1.31 18.43
C TRP A 242 -0.31 -0.64 19.37
N ALA A 243 -0.96 0.43 18.91
CA ALA A 243 -2.01 1.10 19.68
C ALA A 243 -3.16 0.12 20.03
N GLN A 244 -3.58 -0.70 19.07
CA GLN A 244 -4.61 -1.72 19.28
C GLN A 244 -4.15 -2.81 20.27
N ALA A 245 -2.90 -3.25 20.21
CA ALA A 245 -2.34 -4.24 21.14
C ALA A 245 -2.29 -3.68 22.57
N LEU A 246 -1.87 -2.43 22.75
CA LEU A 246 -1.83 -1.77 24.05
C LEU A 246 -3.23 -1.59 24.65
N ASP A 247 -4.21 -1.19 23.84
CA ASP A 247 -5.61 -1.08 24.25
C ASP A 247 -6.17 -2.46 24.68
N ALA A 248 -5.89 -3.52 23.92
CA ALA A 248 -6.29 -4.89 24.25
C ALA A 248 -5.68 -5.41 25.55
N LEU A 249 -4.49 -4.92 25.93
CA LEU A 249 -3.84 -5.20 27.20
C LEU A 249 -4.39 -4.34 28.35
N GLY A 250 -5.30 -3.40 28.09
CA GLY A 250 -5.84 -2.47 29.07
C GLY A 250 -4.83 -1.41 29.53
N VAL A 251 -3.78 -1.17 28.74
CA VAL A 251 -2.76 -0.17 29.03
C VAL A 251 -3.36 1.23 28.82
N ARG A 252 -3.12 2.13 29.77
CA ARG A 252 -3.52 3.53 29.69
C ARG A 252 -2.35 4.49 29.64
N GLU A 253 -1.18 4.03 30.02
CA GLU A 253 0.05 4.81 30.03
C GLU A 253 1.22 3.95 29.54
N LEU A 254 2.01 4.48 28.62
CA LEU A 254 3.15 3.81 28.02
C LEU A 254 4.39 3.97 28.91
N THR A 255 4.57 3.05 29.87
CA THR A 255 5.77 3.02 30.70
C THR A 255 6.96 2.40 29.94
N PRO A 256 8.22 2.65 30.36
CA PRO A 256 9.39 2.01 29.74
C PRO A 256 9.33 0.48 29.72
N GLU A 257 8.78 -0.15 30.76
CA GLU A 257 8.62 -1.60 30.83
C GLU A 257 7.61 -2.11 29.80
N ILE A 258 6.46 -1.43 29.68
CA ILE A 258 5.42 -1.76 28.69
C ILE A 258 5.95 -1.55 27.28
N LEU A 259 6.68 -0.45 27.05
CA LEU A 259 7.30 -0.17 25.77
C LEU A 259 8.25 -1.30 25.38
N ARG A 260 9.21 -1.68 26.23
CA ARG A 260 10.13 -2.80 25.96
C ARG A 260 9.39 -4.11 25.72
N GLY A 261 8.34 -4.38 26.48
CA GLY A 261 7.56 -5.62 26.36
C GLY A 261 6.71 -5.69 25.08
N THR A 262 6.40 -4.54 24.46
CA THR A 262 5.46 -4.47 23.32
C THR A 262 6.07 -3.90 22.04
N VAL A 263 7.31 -3.42 22.09
CA VAL A 263 7.97 -2.76 20.94
C VAL A 263 8.06 -3.63 19.70
N GLY A 264 8.05 -4.95 19.82
CA GLY A 264 8.00 -5.89 18.70
C GLY A 264 6.76 -5.75 17.80
N PHE A 265 5.72 -5.02 18.23
CA PHE A 265 4.62 -4.62 17.34
C PHE A 265 5.03 -3.53 16.36
N VAL A 266 6.01 -2.71 16.71
CA VAL A 266 6.45 -1.54 15.92
C VAL A 266 7.79 -1.78 15.24
N LEU A 267 8.79 -2.25 15.98
CA LEU A 267 10.11 -2.56 15.44
C LEU A 267 10.18 -4.05 15.11
N LYS A 268 10.46 -4.35 13.85
CA LYS A 268 10.43 -5.73 13.30
C LYS A 268 11.84 -6.32 13.08
N ASN A 269 12.85 -5.67 13.61
CA ASN A 269 14.25 -6.04 13.47
C ASN A 269 14.91 -6.03 14.85
N ASN A 270 15.65 -7.08 15.22
CA ASN A 270 16.34 -7.15 16.50
C ASN A 270 17.36 -6.03 16.66
N GLU A 271 18.08 -5.68 15.59
CA GLU A 271 19.05 -4.59 15.61
C GLU A 271 18.40 -3.25 16.00
N ASP A 272 17.19 -2.99 15.50
CA ASP A 272 16.42 -1.79 15.84
C ASP A 272 15.91 -1.84 17.29
N ILE A 273 15.57 -3.02 17.81
CA ILE A 273 15.12 -3.20 19.20
C ILE A 273 16.27 -2.99 20.18
N ASP A 274 17.48 -3.43 19.84
CA ASP A 274 18.67 -3.26 20.68
C ASP A 274 19.07 -1.78 20.86
N MET A 275 18.66 -0.90 19.90
CA MET A 275 18.90 0.54 19.97
C MET A 275 17.92 1.31 20.88
N LEU A 276 16.91 0.65 21.42
CA LEU A 276 15.88 1.30 22.25
C LEU A 276 16.42 2.05 23.45
N ASP A 277 17.38 1.44 24.15
CA ASP A 277 17.94 2.03 25.38
C ASP A 277 18.77 3.28 25.07
N GLU A 278 19.41 3.35 23.91
CA GLU A 278 20.10 4.53 23.41
C GLU A 278 19.09 5.64 23.07
N ILE A 279 18.03 5.32 22.33
CA ILE A 279 16.99 6.28 21.92
C ILE A 279 16.20 6.84 23.12
N LEU A 280 15.96 6.00 24.14
CA LEU A 280 15.27 6.40 25.36
C LEU A 280 16.22 7.11 26.34
N GLY A 281 17.52 6.82 26.30
CA GLY A 281 18.55 7.37 27.18
C GLY A 281 18.97 8.79 26.82
N GLU A 282 18.81 9.24 25.57
CA GLU A 282 19.13 10.58 25.13
C GLU A 282 18.29 11.66 25.84
N GLU A 283 17.13 11.32 26.41
CA GLU A 283 16.31 12.28 27.19
C GLU A 283 16.82 12.53 28.60
N CYS A 284 17.70 11.71 29.16
CA CYS A 284 18.29 11.96 30.48
C CYS A 284 19.50 12.91 30.44
N GLY A 285 19.97 13.32 29.26
CA GLY A 285 21.18 14.10 29.08
C GLY A 285 21.02 15.63 29.10
N GLU A 286 19.84 16.16 28.86
CA GLU A 286 19.66 17.63 28.74
C GLU A 286 19.18 18.35 30.01
N ASP A 287 18.69 17.64 31.04
CA ASP A 287 18.19 18.26 32.29
C ASP A 287 19.14 18.15 33.49
N CYS A 288 20.35 17.61 33.34
CA CYS A 288 21.35 17.55 34.40
C CYS A 288 22.40 18.66 34.33
N THR A 289 22.02 19.89 34.10
CA THR A 289 22.87 21.08 34.42
C THR A 289 22.36 21.78 35.67
N GLY A 290 22.58 21.15 36.80
CA GLY A 290 22.31 21.75 38.13
C GLY A 290 23.05 20.97 39.20
N ASP A 291 24.11 21.64 39.73
CA ASP A 291 24.82 21.35 40.98
C ASP A 291 25.92 20.25 40.93
N HIS A 292 27.08 20.68 40.43
CA HIS A 292 28.37 20.18 40.84
C HIS A 292 28.74 20.82 42.22
N GLU A 293 28.46 20.12 43.31
CA GLU A 293 29.26 20.22 44.55
C GLU A 293 29.16 18.88 45.31
N ASN A 294 30.34 18.33 45.60
CA ASN A 294 30.61 17.18 46.47
C ASN A 294 30.57 15.76 45.90
N CYS A 295 31.69 15.35 45.32
CA CYS A 295 32.19 14.01 45.52
C CYS A 295 33.71 14.08 45.76
N GLU A 296 34.08 14.10 47.06
CA GLU A 296 35.46 13.97 47.49
C GLU A 296 36.03 12.58 47.24
N HIS A 297 37.27 12.57 46.80
CA HIS A 297 38.16 11.44 46.57
C HIS A 297 38.36 10.55 47.80
N GLY A 298 38.15 9.25 47.66
CA GLY A 298 38.65 8.23 48.56
C GLY A 298 39.63 7.30 47.81
N HIS A 299 40.88 7.71 47.75
CA HIS A 299 41.99 6.79 47.41
C HIS A 299 42.26 5.85 48.57
N HIS A 300 42.16 4.56 48.36
CA HIS A 300 42.89 3.58 49.17
C HIS A 300 43.73 2.65 48.28
N HIS A 301 45.03 2.88 48.34
CA HIS A 301 46.06 1.92 48.02
C HIS A 301 46.01 0.76 49.01
N HIS A 302 46.08 -0.47 48.54
CA HIS A 302 46.75 -1.54 49.29
C HIS A 302 47.50 -2.46 48.34
N HIS A 303 48.80 -2.51 48.56
CA HIS A 303 49.72 -3.56 48.13
C HIS A 303 49.46 -4.89 48.81
N GLY A 304 49.70 -6.00 48.06
CA GLY A 304 49.80 -7.38 48.59
C GLY A 304 49.84 -8.34 47.39
#